data_b68ca7987d577ba0ea46e08c448ba3d7
#
_entry.id   b68ca7987d577ba0ea46e08c448ba3d7
#
_cell.length_a   1.000
_cell.length_b   1.000
_cell.length_c   1.000
_cell.angle_alpha   90.00
_cell.angle_beta   90.00
_cell.angle_gamma   90.00
#
_symmetry.space_group_name_H-M   'P 1'
#
loop_
_entity.id
_entity.type
_entity.pdbx_description
1 polymer ?
#
loop_
_entity_poly.entity_id
_entity_poly.type
_entity_poly.pdbx_seq_one_letter_code
_entity_poly.pdbx_strand_id
1 'polypeptide(L)'
;MKTRSRKAKGRRLQNWVRDELLTRFKQFTDEDIYCAIMGESGVDIKFSPLAQKVLPYSVECKNKETFKGIYDIIKQAESNAKKNYTSVGIIKMNNCEPLAIVNATHFFDLIKG
;
A
#
# COMPACT_ATOMS: atom_id res chain seq x y z
N MET A 1 23.21 3.83 -1.16
CA MET A 1 22.27 4.80 -1.79
C MET A 1 21.98 5.93 -0.82
N LYS A 2 21.89 7.13 -1.33
CA LYS A 2 21.64 8.32 -0.53
C LYS A 2 20.20 8.33 -0.01
N THR A 3 19.98 8.85 1.21
CA THR A 3 18.67 8.94 1.84
C THR A 3 17.64 9.63 0.95
N ARG A 4 18.03 10.71 0.27
CA ARG A 4 17.17 11.45 -0.63
C ARG A 4 16.59 10.57 -1.75
N SER A 5 17.44 9.70 -2.35
CA SER A 5 16.99 8.79 -3.40
C SER A 5 16.03 7.73 -2.88
N ARG A 6 16.26 7.23 -1.66
CA ARG A 6 15.37 6.26 -1.03
C ARG A 6 13.99 6.85 -0.78
N LYS A 7 13.93 8.09 -0.26
CA LYS A 7 12.67 8.78 -0.03
C LYS A 7 11.92 9.04 -1.34
N ALA A 8 12.64 9.44 -2.37
CA ALA A 8 12.04 9.67 -3.69
C ALA A 8 11.45 8.39 -4.27
N LYS A 9 12.14 7.25 -4.13
CA LYS A 9 11.62 5.96 -4.59
C LYS A 9 10.36 5.57 -3.85
N GLY A 10 10.33 5.77 -2.54
CA GLY A 10 9.16 5.47 -1.72
C GLY A 10 7.96 6.29 -2.15
N ARG A 11 8.15 7.60 -2.38
CA ARG A 11 7.08 8.47 -2.84
C ARG A 11 6.56 8.06 -4.21
N ARG A 12 7.45 7.71 -5.12
CA ARG A 12 7.04 7.27 -6.47
C ARG A 12 6.17 6.03 -6.39
N LEU A 13 6.54 5.08 -5.54
CA LEU A 13 5.75 3.86 -5.38
C LEU A 13 4.38 4.16 -4.78
N GLN A 14 4.31 4.98 -3.72
CA GLN A 14 3.05 5.39 -3.11
C GLN A 14 2.17 6.10 -4.13
N ASN A 15 2.73 7.03 -4.89
CA ASN A 15 2.00 7.76 -5.92
C ASN A 15 1.46 6.81 -6.99
N TRP A 16 2.27 5.82 -7.39
CA TRP A 16 1.85 4.82 -8.37
C TRP A 16 0.66 4.02 -7.85
N VAL A 17 0.69 3.58 -6.60
CA VAL A 17 -0.41 2.82 -5.99
C VAL A 17 -1.68 3.67 -5.94
N ARG A 18 -1.56 4.93 -5.47
CA ARG A 18 -2.70 5.86 -5.45
C ARG A 18 -3.31 6.01 -6.84
N ASP A 19 -2.47 6.24 -7.84
CA ASP A 19 -2.95 6.48 -9.20
C ASP A 19 -3.62 5.24 -9.79
N GLU A 20 -3.10 4.04 -9.49
CA GLU A 20 -3.72 2.79 -9.92
C GLU A 20 -5.11 2.62 -9.32
N LEU A 21 -5.27 2.97 -8.04
CA LEU A 21 -6.57 2.89 -7.38
C LEU A 21 -7.54 3.92 -7.95
N LEU A 22 -7.09 5.15 -8.15
CA LEU A 22 -7.96 6.21 -8.70
C LEU A 22 -8.38 5.91 -10.14
N THR A 23 -7.52 5.26 -10.91
CA THR A 23 -7.85 4.85 -12.28
C THR A 23 -8.97 3.81 -12.29
N ARG A 24 -8.96 2.90 -11.33
CA ARG A 24 -9.93 1.79 -11.27
C ARG A 24 -11.21 2.14 -10.56
N PHE A 25 -11.16 3.08 -9.61
CA PHE A 25 -12.32 3.50 -8.81
C PHE A 25 -12.67 4.95 -9.13
N LYS A 26 -13.28 5.15 -10.29
CA LYS A 26 -13.52 6.48 -10.86
C LYS A 26 -14.49 7.33 -10.04
N GLN A 27 -15.22 6.72 -9.10
CA GLN A 27 -16.09 7.45 -8.20
C GLN A 27 -15.31 8.22 -7.13
N PHE A 28 -14.04 7.92 -6.94
CA PHE A 28 -13.20 8.55 -5.92
C PHE A 28 -12.26 9.59 -6.53
N THR A 29 -11.95 10.62 -5.75
CA THR A 29 -10.99 11.67 -6.10
C THR A 29 -9.76 11.57 -5.21
N ASP A 30 -8.79 12.46 -5.43
CA ASP A 30 -7.58 12.53 -4.62
C ASP A 30 -7.87 12.98 -3.17
N GLU A 31 -9.09 13.42 -2.87
CA GLU A 31 -9.51 13.66 -1.49
C GLU A 31 -9.93 12.36 -0.82
N ASP A 32 -10.28 11.35 -1.60
CA ASP A 32 -10.72 10.05 -1.09
C ASP A 32 -9.57 9.05 -0.95
N ILE A 33 -8.60 9.11 -1.85
CA ILE A 33 -7.45 8.21 -1.87
C ILE A 33 -6.20 9.07 -2.03
N TYR A 34 -5.34 9.09 -1.02
CA TYR A 34 -4.15 9.94 -1.03
C TYR A 34 -3.01 9.31 -0.25
N CYS A 35 -1.80 9.76 -0.53
CA CYS A 35 -0.60 9.25 0.12
C CYS A 35 -0.39 9.94 1.47
N ALA A 36 0.16 9.19 2.43
CA ALA A 36 0.58 9.75 3.70
C ALA A 36 1.65 10.82 3.46
N ILE A 37 1.63 11.87 4.26
CA ILE A 37 2.66 12.90 4.25
C ILE A 37 3.93 12.30 4.87
N MET A 38 5.07 12.66 4.32
CA MET A 38 6.36 12.17 4.82
C MET A 38 6.50 12.45 6.31
N GLY A 39 6.87 11.41 7.06
CA GLY A 39 6.99 11.49 8.52
C GLY A 39 5.69 11.24 9.25
N GLU A 40 4.58 11.16 8.55
CA GLU A 40 3.28 10.83 9.14
C GLU A 40 3.26 9.36 9.57
N SER A 41 2.75 9.08 10.76
CA SER A 41 2.59 7.70 11.23
C SER A 41 1.37 7.05 10.60
N GLY A 42 1.31 5.73 10.67
CA GLY A 42 0.19 4.97 10.14
C GLY A 42 0.46 4.42 8.75
N VAL A 43 -0.61 4.11 8.04
CA VAL A 43 -0.53 3.50 6.71
C VAL A 43 -0.02 4.49 5.65
N ASP A 44 0.57 3.95 4.60
CA ASP A 44 1.13 4.78 3.51
C ASP A 44 0.07 5.33 2.56
N ILE A 45 -1.04 4.62 2.39
CA ILE A 45 -2.16 5.08 1.57
C ILE A 45 -3.34 5.37 2.49
N LYS A 46 -3.85 6.59 2.42
CA LYS A 46 -4.97 7.04 3.24
C LYS A 46 -6.27 7.00 2.46
N PHE A 47 -7.34 6.59 3.10
CA PHE A 47 -8.67 6.51 2.50
C PHE A 47 -9.65 7.36 3.29
N SER A 48 -10.50 8.11 2.58
CA SER A 48 -11.63 8.83 3.21
C SER A 48 -12.62 7.82 3.79
N PRO A 49 -13.52 8.26 4.69
CA PRO A 49 -14.58 7.37 5.17
C PRO A 49 -15.39 6.72 4.05
N LEU A 50 -15.64 7.46 2.96
CA LEU A 50 -16.35 6.93 1.80
C LEU A 50 -15.56 5.82 1.12
N ALA A 51 -14.26 6.05 0.89
CA ALA A 51 -13.40 5.05 0.24
C ALA A 51 -13.21 3.82 1.12
N GLN A 52 -13.18 3.97 2.43
CA GLN A 52 -13.01 2.86 3.37
C GLN A 52 -14.11 1.82 3.25
N LYS A 53 -15.31 2.23 2.86
CA LYS A 53 -16.43 1.31 2.70
C LYS A 53 -16.21 0.33 1.55
N VAL A 54 -15.47 0.74 0.54
CA VAL A 54 -15.18 -0.06 -0.65
C VAL A 54 -13.82 -0.72 -0.56
N LEU A 55 -12.86 -0.03 0.08
CA LEU A 55 -11.46 -0.45 0.14
C LEU A 55 -11.01 -0.56 1.60
N PRO A 56 -11.44 -1.61 2.32
CA PRO A 56 -11.05 -1.79 3.73
C PRO A 56 -9.65 -2.41 3.82
N TYR A 57 -8.66 -1.71 3.28
CA TYR A 57 -7.28 -2.19 3.21
C TYR A 57 -6.33 -1.27 3.94
N SER A 58 -5.36 -1.88 4.62
CA SER A 58 -4.24 -1.18 5.21
C SER A 58 -3.03 -1.43 4.32
N VAL A 59 -2.57 -0.40 3.62
CA VAL A 59 -1.56 -0.54 2.56
C VAL A 59 -0.22 0.01 3.00
N GLU A 60 0.80 -0.84 2.92
CA GLU A 60 2.19 -0.50 3.23
C GLU A 60 3.00 -0.62 1.93
N CYS A 61 3.81 0.38 1.62
CA CYS A 61 4.61 0.41 0.40
C CYS A 61 6.10 0.42 0.72
N LYS A 62 6.87 -0.44 0.09
CA LYS A 62 8.33 -0.50 0.25
C LYS A 62 9.01 -0.66 -1.10
N ASN A 63 9.96 0.21 -1.39
CA ASN A 63 10.79 0.15 -2.60
C ASN A 63 12.24 0.06 -2.16
N LYS A 64 12.87 -1.08 -2.36
CA LYS A 64 14.24 -1.36 -1.92
C LYS A 64 15.04 -2.05 -3.03
N GLU A 65 16.35 -2.05 -2.91
CA GLU A 65 17.21 -2.79 -3.83
C GLU A 65 17.05 -4.29 -3.67
N THR A 66 16.90 -4.76 -2.44
CA THR A 66 16.68 -6.17 -2.12
C THR A 66 15.66 -6.28 -1.00
N PHE A 67 14.99 -7.41 -0.89
CA PHE A 67 14.03 -7.66 0.18
C PHE A 67 14.47 -8.83 1.03
N LYS A 68 14.60 -8.56 2.33
CA LYS A 68 14.67 -9.55 3.40
C LYS A 68 13.50 -9.24 4.32
N GLY A 69 12.94 -10.27 4.93
CA GLY A 69 11.87 -10.04 5.89
C GLY A 69 10.59 -9.53 5.27
N ILE A 70 10.13 -10.18 4.20
CA ILE A 70 8.85 -9.85 3.56
C ILE A 70 7.72 -9.93 4.59
N TYR A 71 7.78 -10.88 5.51
CA TYR A 71 6.78 -11.00 6.58
C TYR A 71 6.74 -9.76 7.47
N ASP A 72 7.88 -9.08 7.67
CA ASP A 72 7.91 -7.87 8.49
C ASP A 72 7.08 -6.75 7.86
N ILE A 73 7.03 -6.68 6.54
CA ILE A 73 6.23 -5.69 5.81
C ILE A 73 4.75 -5.90 6.13
N ILE A 74 4.29 -7.15 6.06
CA ILE A 74 2.90 -7.48 6.39
C ILE A 74 2.60 -7.22 7.86
N LYS A 75 3.54 -7.55 8.76
CA LYS A 75 3.37 -7.26 10.19
C LYS A 75 3.26 -5.76 10.44
N GLN A 76 4.02 -4.94 9.72
CA GLN A 76 3.92 -3.50 9.84
C GLN A 76 2.56 -3.00 9.37
N ALA A 77 2.08 -3.52 8.24
CA ALA A 77 0.74 -3.18 7.75
C ALA A 77 -0.33 -3.59 8.77
N GLU A 78 -0.19 -4.77 9.37
CA GLU A 78 -1.12 -5.25 10.40
C GLU A 78 -1.12 -4.35 11.63
N SER A 79 0.05 -3.87 12.06
CA SER A 79 0.15 -3.03 13.24
C SER A 79 -0.50 -1.65 13.03
N ASN A 80 -0.62 -1.21 11.79
CA ASN A 80 -1.25 0.06 11.43
C ASN A 80 -2.70 -0.10 10.98
N ALA A 81 -3.18 -1.33 10.85
CA ALA A 81 -4.50 -1.61 10.31
C ALA A 81 -5.59 -1.33 11.35
N LYS A 82 -6.70 -0.78 10.89
CA LYS A 82 -7.91 -0.70 11.68
C LYS A 82 -8.53 -2.09 11.79
N LYS A 83 -9.38 -2.26 12.79
CA LYS A 83 -10.11 -3.51 12.99
C LYS A 83 -10.86 -3.89 11.70
N ASN A 84 -10.78 -5.15 11.32
CA ASN A 84 -11.43 -5.71 10.13
C ASN A 84 -10.86 -5.24 8.79
N TYR A 85 -9.69 -4.57 8.82
CA TYR A 85 -9.00 -4.21 7.58
C TYR A 85 -8.02 -5.31 7.19
N THR A 86 -7.90 -5.53 5.89
CA THR A 86 -6.93 -6.47 5.35
C THR A 86 -5.61 -5.75 5.08
N SER A 87 -4.53 -6.35 5.56
CA SER A 87 -3.20 -5.79 5.36
C SER A 87 -2.67 -6.16 3.98
N VAL A 88 -2.11 -5.18 3.29
CA VAL A 88 -1.52 -5.35 1.95
C VAL A 88 -0.15 -4.71 1.95
N GLY A 89 0.86 -5.48 1.51
CA GLY A 89 2.17 -4.93 1.25
C GLY A 89 2.36 -4.74 -0.25
N ILE A 90 2.70 -3.54 -0.67
CA ILE A 90 3.11 -3.30 -2.05
C ILE A 90 4.62 -3.14 -2.04
N ILE A 91 5.31 -4.06 -2.68
CA ILE A 91 6.78 -4.07 -2.69
C ILE A 91 7.30 -3.89 -4.11
N LYS A 92 8.46 -3.29 -4.21
CA LYS A 92 9.14 -3.12 -5.49
C LYS A 92 10.64 -3.13 -5.29
N MET A 93 11.33 -3.94 -6.09
CA MET A 93 12.79 -3.89 -6.22
C MET A 93 13.15 -3.03 -7.43
N ASN A 94 14.38 -2.55 -7.47
CA ASN A 94 14.85 -1.78 -8.62
C ASN A 94 14.70 -2.59 -9.90
N ASN A 95 14.18 -1.96 -10.95
CA ASN A 95 13.99 -2.55 -12.27
C ASN A 95 13.03 -3.73 -12.30
N CYS A 96 12.19 -3.88 -11.27
CA CYS A 96 11.17 -4.92 -11.20
C CYS A 96 9.79 -4.28 -11.12
N GLU A 97 8.77 -5.02 -11.53
CA GLU A 97 7.40 -4.55 -11.38
C GLU A 97 6.97 -4.63 -9.92
N PRO A 98 6.10 -3.71 -9.48
CA PRO A 98 5.53 -3.83 -8.13
C PRO A 98 4.75 -5.12 -7.95
N LEU A 99 4.82 -5.67 -6.74
CA LEU A 99 4.07 -6.86 -6.35
C LEU A 99 3.22 -6.55 -5.14
N ALA A 100 2.06 -7.20 -5.06
CA ALA A 100 1.21 -7.10 -3.89
C ALA A 100 1.38 -8.35 -3.04
N ILE A 101 1.54 -8.15 -1.73
CA ILE A 101 1.61 -9.23 -0.75
C ILE A 101 0.34 -9.17 0.10
N VAL A 102 -0.40 -10.26 0.13
CA VAL A 102 -1.58 -10.40 0.98
C VAL A 102 -1.53 -11.76 1.63
N ASN A 103 -2.26 -11.93 2.73
CA ASN A 103 -2.41 -13.25 3.31
C ASN A 103 -3.09 -14.18 2.30
N ALA A 104 -2.62 -15.42 2.21
CA ALA A 104 -3.13 -16.37 1.23
C ALA A 104 -4.64 -16.59 1.37
N THR A 105 -5.14 -16.58 2.60
CA THR A 105 -6.58 -16.72 2.85
C THR A 105 -7.38 -15.62 2.15
N HIS A 106 -6.89 -14.37 2.22
CA HIS A 106 -7.55 -13.26 1.55
C HIS A 106 -7.54 -13.45 0.02
N PHE A 107 -6.42 -13.90 -0.54
CA PHE A 107 -6.33 -14.17 -1.98
C PHE A 107 -7.38 -15.20 -2.39
N PHE A 108 -7.51 -16.29 -1.63
CA PHE A 108 -8.50 -17.32 -1.94
C PHE A 108 -9.94 -16.77 -1.83
N ASP A 109 -10.20 -15.91 -0.87
CA ASP A 109 -11.53 -15.28 -0.75
C ASP A 109 -11.85 -14.40 -1.96
N LEU A 110 -10.85 -13.73 -2.52
CA LEU A 110 -11.05 -12.89 -3.70
C LEU A 110 -11.40 -13.72 -4.93
N ILE A 111 -10.79 -14.89 -5.10
CA ILE A 111 -10.96 -15.68 -6.32
C ILE A 111 -12.12 -16.68 -6.25
N LYS A 112 -12.72 -16.85 -5.12
CA LYS A 112 -13.87 -17.76 -5.04
C LYS A 112 -15.14 -17.17 -5.65
N GLY A 113 -15.12 -15.89 -5.96
CA GLY A 113 -16.21 -15.20 -6.62
C GLY A 113 -17.31 -14.78 -5.67
#